data_1ae3e0d4401b8a12438b7febb5c4a6b7
#
_entry.id   1ae3e0d4401b8a12438b7febb5c4a6b7
#
_cell.length_a   1.000
_cell.length_b   1.000
_cell.length_c   1.000
_cell.angle_alpha   90.00
_cell.angle_beta   90.00
_cell.angle_gamma   90.00
#
_symmetry.space_group_name_H-M   'P 1'
#
loop_
_entity.id
_entity.type
_entity.pdbx_description
1 polymer ?
#
loop_
_entity_poly.entity_id
_entity_poly.type
_entity_poly.pdbx_seq_one_letter_code
_entity_poly.pdbx_strand_id
1 'polypeptide(L)'
;MITSVSHYSRFFAALSLTSAALLALSGCNNITKANMDNQSTAKTTSMPSTATTSPAIKIIVGDYASEDYAKRAEGYDWVGVMIRADDNEQIDIKVRARSDIKKPTCQFDGKATFMGQDDAHGVIFQTKVDDSAVFLQFKNDKLTIDSQDKYALNTFCSGGATLVGDYQKLADDLELS
;
A
#
# COMPACT_ATOMS: atom_id res chain seq x y z
N MET A 1 -16.94 21.27 45.67
CA MET A 1 -16.59 22.68 45.45
C MET A 1 -15.64 22.79 44.28
N ILE A 2 -16.01 23.63 43.40
CA ILE A 2 -15.29 24.30 42.31
C ILE A 2 -15.26 23.54 40.95
N THR A 3 -16.23 23.91 40.17
CA THR A 3 -16.41 23.88 38.71
C THR A 3 -15.33 24.70 37.99
N SER A 4 -14.83 24.20 36.87
CA SER A 4 -14.29 25.09 35.84
C SER A 4 -14.69 24.56 34.45
N VAL A 5 -15.64 25.27 33.89
CA VAL A 5 -16.10 25.19 32.51
C VAL A 5 -15.21 26.16 31.73
N SER A 6 -14.56 25.69 30.66
CA SER A 6 -13.87 26.58 29.72
C SER A 6 -14.49 26.40 28.33
N HIS A 7 -15.26 27.40 27.95
CA HIS A 7 -15.77 27.67 26.59
C HIS A 7 -14.62 28.18 25.71
N TYR A 8 -14.45 27.64 24.53
CA TYR A 8 -13.82 28.32 23.39
C TYR A 8 -14.71 28.16 22.18
N SER A 9 -15.39 29.08 21.93
CA SER A 9 -15.63 30.18 21.01
C SER A 9 -15.27 29.88 19.54
N ARG A 10 -16.33 30.02 18.76
CA ARG A 10 -16.48 29.96 17.30
C ARG A 10 -15.67 31.07 16.62
N PHE A 11 -14.99 30.75 15.53
CA PHE A 11 -14.76 31.73 14.47
C PHE A 11 -15.15 31.13 13.12
N PHE A 12 -16.25 31.66 12.61
CA PHE A 12 -16.62 31.60 11.21
C PHE A 12 -15.82 32.68 10.48
N ALA A 13 -15.20 32.30 9.38
CA ALA A 13 -14.80 33.25 8.35
C ALA A 13 -15.10 32.64 6.99
N ALA A 14 -16.18 33.11 6.42
CA ALA A 14 -16.52 32.95 5.02
C ALA A 14 -15.70 33.93 4.19
N LEU A 15 -15.06 33.48 3.12
CA LEU A 15 -14.68 34.33 2.01
C LEU A 15 -14.88 33.60 0.70
N SER A 16 -15.92 34.01 0.01
CA SER A 16 -16.20 33.82 -1.41
C SER A 16 -15.29 34.73 -2.24
N LEU A 17 -14.76 34.22 -3.38
CA LEU A 17 -14.61 35.05 -4.59
C LEU A 17 -14.28 34.19 -5.80
N THR A 18 -15.19 34.20 -6.72
CA THR A 18 -15.23 33.93 -8.16
C THR A 18 -13.96 34.32 -8.93
N SER A 19 -13.56 33.48 -9.89
CA SER A 19 -13.10 33.95 -11.21
C SER A 19 -13.14 32.83 -12.24
N ALA A 20 -13.99 33.01 -13.22
CA ALA A 20 -14.07 32.29 -14.47
C ALA A 20 -12.92 32.76 -15.41
N ALA A 21 -12.25 31.85 -16.07
CA ALA A 21 -11.49 32.14 -17.29
C ALA A 21 -11.61 30.96 -18.26
N LEU A 22 -12.45 31.17 -19.25
CA LEU A 22 -12.55 30.40 -20.49
C LEU A 22 -11.36 30.78 -21.38
N LEU A 23 -10.59 29.81 -21.81
CA LEU A 23 -9.74 29.94 -22.99
C LEU A 23 -9.94 28.71 -23.88
N ALA A 24 -10.74 28.91 -24.92
CA ALA A 24 -10.83 28.04 -26.07
C ALA A 24 -9.61 28.32 -26.97
N LEU A 25 -8.89 27.28 -27.35
CA LEU A 25 -7.97 27.31 -28.47
C LEU A 25 -8.26 26.10 -29.35
N SER A 26 -9.03 26.39 -30.40
CA SER A 26 -9.17 25.61 -31.60
C SER A 26 -7.88 25.73 -32.43
N GLY A 27 -7.33 24.64 -32.89
CA GLY A 27 -6.17 24.59 -33.78
C GLY A 27 -6.23 23.35 -34.63
N CYS A 28 -6.84 23.45 -35.72
CA CYS A 28 -6.72 23.06 -37.12
C CYS A 28 -5.98 21.76 -37.45
N ASN A 29 -6.77 20.95 -38.14
CA ASN A 29 -6.41 19.89 -39.07
C ASN A 29 -5.35 20.32 -40.09
N ASN A 30 -4.44 19.41 -40.40
CA ASN A 30 -3.89 19.28 -41.71
C ASN A 30 -3.90 17.81 -42.16
N ILE A 31 -4.87 17.52 -43.02
CA ILE A 31 -4.92 16.31 -43.83
C ILE A 31 -4.01 16.57 -45.04
N THR A 32 -2.93 15.82 -45.13
CA THR A 32 -2.23 15.65 -46.39
C THR A 32 -2.19 14.17 -46.70
N LYS A 33 -3.04 13.80 -47.69
CA LYS A 33 -2.94 12.51 -48.38
C LYS A 33 -1.67 12.53 -49.25
N ALA A 34 -0.82 11.57 -49.06
CA ALA A 34 0.09 11.09 -50.09
C ALA A 34 0.21 9.58 -49.94
N ASN A 35 -0.30 8.91 -50.98
CA ASN A 35 -0.03 7.52 -51.27
C ASN A 35 1.47 7.34 -51.48
N MET A 36 2.06 6.28 -50.97
CA MET A 36 2.85 5.34 -51.77
C MET A 36 3.25 4.13 -50.95
N ASP A 37 2.95 2.99 -51.54
CA ASP A 37 3.41 1.66 -51.15
C ASP A 37 4.90 1.64 -50.79
N ASN A 38 5.22 1.13 -49.60
CA ASN A 38 6.44 0.36 -49.45
C ASN A 38 6.27 -0.59 -48.27
N GLN A 39 6.05 -1.83 -48.62
CA GLN A 39 5.98 -2.98 -47.75
C GLN A 39 7.38 -3.24 -47.21
N SER A 40 7.67 -2.66 -46.03
CA SER A 40 8.85 -3.02 -45.26
C SER A 40 8.40 -3.77 -44.02
N THR A 41 8.57 -5.07 -44.07
CA THR A 41 8.35 -5.99 -42.98
C THR A 41 9.34 -5.65 -41.85
N ALA A 42 8.98 -4.69 -41.01
CA ALA A 42 9.71 -4.45 -39.77
C ALA A 42 9.42 -5.62 -38.82
N LYS A 43 10.34 -6.57 -38.78
CA LYS A 43 10.42 -7.61 -37.76
C LYS A 43 10.58 -6.89 -36.43
N THR A 44 9.47 -6.69 -35.70
CA THR A 44 9.48 -6.20 -34.34
C THR A 44 10.16 -7.26 -33.48
N THR A 45 11.46 -7.11 -33.29
CA THR A 45 12.19 -7.82 -32.28
C THR A 45 11.72 -7.23 -30.94
N SER A 46 10.77 -7.88 -30.29
CA SER A 46 10.46 -7.62 -28.90
C SER A 46 11.72 -7.95 -28.09
N MET A 47 12.46 -6.91 -27.70
CA MET A 47 13.47 -7.05 -26.68
C MET A 47 12.75 -7.53 -25.42
N PRO A 48 13.26 -8.57 -24.73
CA PRO A 48 12.76 -8.90 -23.41
C PRO A 48 13.02 -7.68 -22.54
N SER A 49 11.93 -7.02 -22.10
CA SER A 49 12.00 -6.00 -21.07
C SER A 49 12.49 -6.69 -19.82
N THR A 50 13.74 -6.50 -19.50
CA THR A 50 14.27 -6.88 -18.18
C THR A 50 13.59 -5.92 -17.20
N ALA A 51 12.52 -6.37 -16.57
CA ALA A 51 11.79 -5.60 -15.57
C ALA A 51 12.77 -5.32 -14.40
N THR A 52 13.37 -4.13 -14.42
CA THR A 52 14.25 -3.70 -13.34
C THR A 52 13.37 -3.24 -12.19
N THR A 53 13.28 -4.05 -11.14
CA THR A 53 12.56 -3.70 -9.89
C THR A 53 12.98 -2.32 -9.41
N SER A 54 12.02 -1.45 -9.08
CA SER A 54 12.30 -0.08 -8.63
C SER A 54 13.13 -0.08 -7.33
N PRO A 55 13.97 0.94 -7.10
CA PRO A 55 14.74 1.06 -5.86
C PRO A 55 13.87 1.04 -4.61
N ALA A 56 12.69 1.67 -4.67
CA ALA A 56 11.74 1.70 -3.56
C ALA A 56 11.26 0.29 -3.19
N ILE A 57 10.95 -0.55 -4.18
CA ILE A 57 10.52 -1.94 -3.93
C ILE A 57 11.68 -2.76 -3.36
N LYS A 58 12.91 -2.60 -3.85
CA LYS A 58 14.06 -3.38 -3.37
C LYS A 58 14.32 -3.23 -1.88
N ILE A 59 14.11 -2.05 -1.32
CA ILE A 59 14.36 -1.80 0.11
C ILE A 59 13.27 -2.34 1.03
N ILE A 60 12.06 -2.53 0.52
CA ILE A 60 10.91 -2.97 1.31
C ILE A 60 10.61 -4.48 1.19
N VAL A 61 11.13 -5.14 0.17
CA VAL A 61 10.98 -6.60 0.03
C VAL A 61 11.59 -7.30 1.22
N GLY A 62 10.91 -8.32 1.72
CA GLY A 62 11.33 -9.13 2.86
C GLY A 62 10.15 -9.58 3.71
N ASP A 63 10.45 -10.18 4.82
CA ASP A 63 9.49 -10.66 5.78
C ASP A 63 9.45 -9.74 7.00
N TYR A 64 8.25 -9.53 7.52
CA TYR A 64 7.96 -8.66 8.66
C TYR A 64 7.13 -9.45 9.67
N ALA A 65 7.25 -9.13 10.94
CA ALA A 65 6.43 -9.78 11.95
C ALA A 65 6.03 -8.83 13.09
N SER A 66 4.93 -9.14 13.75
CA SER A 66 4.53 -8.48 15.00
C SER A 66 5.56 -8.73 16.10
N GLU A 67 5.58 -7.86 17.11
CA GLU A 67 6.54 -7.92 18.22
C GLU A 67 6.59 -9.30 18.90
N ASP A 68 5.45 -9.96 19.04
CA ASP A 68 5.35 -11.25 19.71
C ASP A 68 6.01 -12.41 18.94
N TYR A 69 6.42 -12.20 17.69
CA TYR A 69 7.18 -13.20 16.94
C TYR A 69 8.49 -13.58 17.62
N ALA A 70 9.13 -12.67 18.32
CA ALA A 70 10.33 -12.96 19.11
C ALA A 70 10.09 -14.01 20.20
N LYS A 71 8.84 -14.11 20.69
CA LYS A 71 8.42 -15.05 21.74
C LYS A 71 7.66 -16.27 21.21
N ARG A 72 7.74 -16.53 19.89
CA ARG A 72 7.02 -17.63 19.25
C ARG A 72 7.30 -19.01 19.85
N ALA A 73 8.54 -19.24 20.31
CA ALA A 73 8.94 -20.47 20.98
C ALA A 73 8.26 -20.66 22.34
N GLU A 74 7.83 -19.57 22.98
CA GLU A 74 7.10 -19.59 24.26
C GLU A 74 5.59 -19.77 24.06
N GLY A 75 5.13 -19.80 22.81
CA GLY A 75 3.74 -20.02 22.45
C GLY A 75 2.90 -18.76 22.28
N TYR A 76 3.52 -17.60 22.16
CA TYR A 76 2.82 -16.34 21.86
C TYR A 76 2.28 -16.36 20.42
N ASP A 77 1.11 -15.76 20.25
CA ASP A 77 0.54 -15.55 18.93
C ASP A 77 1.26 -14.41 18.22
N TRP A 78 1.48 -14.58 16.93
CA TRP A 78 2.15 -13.61 16.08
C TRP A 78 1.53 -13.57 14.70
N VAL A 79 1.72 -12.46 14.04
CA VAL A 79 1.34 -12.25 12.64
C VAL A 79 2.59 -11.94 11.83
N GLY A 80 2.77 -12.63 10.73
CA GLY A 80 3.85 -12.40 9.77
C GLY A 80 3.30 -11.88 8.45
N VAL A 81 4.05 -10.96 7.84
CA VAL A 81 3.73 -10.32 6.56
C VAL A 81 4.91 -10.51 5.61
N MET A 82 4.70 -11.24 4.54
CA MET A 82 5.70 -11.45 3.49
C MET A 82 5.43 -10.47 2.35
N ILE A 83 6.44 -9.68 2.00
CA ILE A 83 6.40 -8.70 0.91
C ILE A 83 7.34 -9.17 -0.19
N ARG A 84 6.80 -9.32 -1.39
CA ARG A 84 7.57 -9.71 -2.60
C ARG A 84 7.31 -8.71 -3.71
N ALA A 85 8.30 -8.52 -4.58
CA ALA A 85 8.12 -7.71 -5.78
C ALA A 85 7.23 -8.46 -6.78
N ASP A 86 6.21 -7.80 -7.31
CA ASP A 86 5.43 -8.29 -8.45
C ASP A 86 5.94 -7.62 -9.75
N ASP A 87 5.92 -6.29 -9.79
CA ASP A 87 6.49 -5.49 -10.87
C ASP A 87 7.17 -4.20 -10.35
N ASN A 88 7.31 -3.18 -11.19
CA ASN A 88 7.96 -1.92 -10.80
C ASN A 88 7.11 -1.01 -9.90
N GLU A 89 5.81 -1.25 -9.85
CA GLU A 89 4.83 -0.43 -9.13
C GLU A 89 3.95 -1.25 -8.20
N GLN A 90 4.08 -2.59 -8.20
CA GLN A 90 3.26 -3.47 -7.39
C GLN A 90 4.09 -4.43 -6.55
N ILE A 91 3.53 -4.76 -5.40
CA ILE A 91 4.03 -5.79 -4.50
C ILE A 91 2.96 -6.84 -4.24
N ASP A 92 3.40 -8.09 -4.08
CA ASP A 92 2.60 -9.15 -3.50
C ASP A 92 2.69 -9.10 -1.97
N ILE A 93 1.55 -9.23 -1.32
CA ILE A 93 1.40 -9.27 0.13
C ILE A 93 0.85 -10.63 0.51
N LYS A 94 1.52 -11.31 1.41
CA LYS A 94 1.01 -12.53 2.01
C LYS A 94 1.09 -12.44 3.53
N VAL A 95 -0.05 -12.54 4.21
CA VAL A 95 -0.12 -12.53 5.67
C VAL A 95 -0.44 -13.93 6.18
N ARG A 96 0.31 -14.35 7.18
CA ARG A 96 0.08 -15.59 7.91
C ARG A 96 0.27 -15.33 9.40
N ALA A 97 -0.54 -15.99 10.19
CA ALA A 97 -0.42 -15.99 11.63
C ALA A 97 -0.17 -17.40 12.13
N ARG A 98 0.32 -17.54 13.35
CA ARG A 98 0.43 -18.83 14.00
C ARG A 98 -0.91 -19.57 13.91
N SER A 99 -0.88 -20.80 13.42
CA SER A 99 -2.05 -21.66 13.34
C SER A 99 -2.22 -22.46 14.63
N ASP A 100 -3.12 -21.99 15.49
CA ASP A 100 -3.60 -22.75 16.65
C ASP A 100 -5.13 -22.71 16.64
N ILE A 101 -5.79 -23.87 16.63
CA ILE A 101 -7.25 -23.98 16.58
C ILE A 101 -7.97 -23.31 17.74
N LYS A 102 -7.28 -22.97 18.81
CA LYS A 102 -7.82 -22.27 19.99
C LYS A 102 -7.56 -20.77 20.00
N LYS A 103 -6.84 -20.24 18.98
CA LYS A 103 -6.36 -18.88 18.95
C LYS A 103 -6.65 -18.20 17.61
N PRO A 104 -6.73 -16.87 17.59
CA PRO A 104 -6.94 -16.11 16.37
C PRO A 104 -5.89 -16.42 15.32
N THR A 105 -6.33 -16.73 14.11
CA THR A 105 -5.48 -16.84 12.92
C THR A 105 -5.83 -15.72 11.96
N CYS A 106 -4.81 -15.08 11.40
CA CYS A 106 -4.96 -14.11 10.33
C CYS A 106 -4.41 -14.68 9.03
N GLN A 107 -5.14 -14.48 7.93
CA GLN A 107 -4.71 -14.87 6.60
C GLN A 107 -5.17 -13.82 5.57
N PHE A 108 -4.23 -13.33 4.79
CA PHE A 108 -4.50 -12.43 3.68
C PHE A 108 -3.51 -12.70 2.55
N ASP A 109 -3.99 -12.70 1.32
CA ASP A 109 -3.17 -12.72 0.09
C ASP A 109 -3.70 -11.62 -0.82
N GLY A 110 -2.84 -10.73 -1.26
CA GLY A 110 -3.22 -9.59 -2.08
C GLY A 110 -2.06 -8.88 -2.73
N LYS A 111 -2.38 -7.82 -3.47
CA LYS A 111 -1.41 -6.94 -4.11
C LYS A 111 -1.64 -5.51 -3.66
N ALA A 112 -0.56 -4.71 -3.63
CA ALA A 112 -0.66 -3.28 -3.40
C ALA A 112 0.15 -2.51 -4.44
N THR A 113 -0.36 -1.34 -4.78
CA THR A 113 0.23 -0.43 -5.78
C THR A 113 1.00 0.68 -5.10
N PHE A 114 2.14 1.05 -5.65
CA PHE A 114 2.97 2.14 -5.16
C PHE A 114 2.24 3.48 -5.25
N MET A 115 2.25 4.22 -4.16
CA MET A 115 1.61 5.54 -4.05
C MET A 115 2.62 6.68 -4.01
N GLY A 116 3.83 6.44 -3.50
CA GLY A 116 4.87 7.44 -3.39
C GLY A 116 5.89 7.14 -2.30
N GLN A 117 6.88 8.03 -2.22
CA GLN A 117 7.93 7.96 -1.22
C GLN A 117 8.36 9.38 -0.83
N ASP A 118 8.50 9.64 0.47
CA ASP A 118 9.09 10.85 1.02
C ASP A 118 9.84 10.58 2.33
N ASP A 119 10.61 11.56 2.80
CA ASP A 119 11.41 11.42 4.02
C ASP A 119 10.55 11.36 5.30
N ALA A 120 9.37 11.97 5.27
CA ALA A 120 8.48 12.01 6.42
C ALA A 120 7.75 10.69 6.64
N HIS A 121 7.29 10.06 5.56
CA HIS A 121 6.42 8.88 5.61
C HIS A 121 7.11 7.60 5.14
N GLY A 122 8.26 7.68 4.45
CA GLY A 122 8.90 6.52 3.83
C GLY A 122 8.21 6.11 2.53
N VAL A 123 8.15 4.83 2.26
CA VAL A 123 7.53 4.25 1.05
C VAL A 123 6.09 3.84 1.36
N ILE A 124 5.14 4.26 0.54
CA ILE A 124 3.71 4.00 0.73
C ILE A 124 3.16 3.19 -0.43
N PHE A 125 2.46 2.12 -0.10
CA PHE A 125 1.64 1.33 -1.02
C PHE A 125 0.18 1.35 -0.57
N GLN A 126 -0.73 1.14 -1.51
CA GLN A 126 -2.16 1.07 -1.25
C GLN A 126 -2.76 -0.17 -1.91
N THR A 127 -3.67 -0.80 -1.19
CA THR A 127 -4.61 -1.79 -1.75
C THR A 127 -6.03 -1.43 -1.35
N LYS A 128 -7.00 -2.17 -1.87
CA LYS A 128 -8.41 -2.06 -1.48
C LYS A 128 -8.90 -3.38 -0.92
N VAL A 129 -9.68 -3.27 0.15
CA VAL A 129 -10.44 -4.37 0.71
C VAL A 129 -11.89 -3.91 0.77
N ASP A 130 -12.75 -4.58 0.00
CA ASP A 130 -14.10 -4.09 -0.28
C ASP A 130 -14.07 -2.63 -0.79
N ASP A 131 -14.70 -1.71 -0.10
CA ASP A 131 -14.69 -0.28 -0.44
C ASP A 131 -13.67 0.54 0.36
N SER A 132 -12.90 -0.08 1.25
CA SER A 132 -11.93 0.59 2.10
C SER A 132 -10.52 0.61 1.49
N ALA A 133 -9.87 1.78 1.54
CA ALA A 133 -8.45 1.89 1.24
C ALA A 133 -7.62 1.35 2.41
N VAL A 134 -6.63 0.53 2.08
CA VAL A 134 -5.66 -0.03 3.01
C VAL A 134 -4.28 0.45 2.62
N PHE A 135 -3.54 0.99 3.56
CA PHE A 135 -2.22 1.57 3.37
C PHE A 135 -1.15 0.70 4.02
N LEU A 136 -0.06 0.51 3.30
CA LEU A 136 1.15 -0.13 3.78
C LEU A 136 2.25 0.91 3.75
N GLN A 137 2.72 1.33 4.91
CA GLN A 137 3.79 2.32 5.07
C GLN A 137 5.06 1.63 5.55
N PHE A 138 6.13 1.78 4.77
CA PHE A 138 7.45 1.20 5.08
C PHE A 138 8.44 2.30 5.44
N LYS A 139 8.93 2.28 6.68
CA LYS A 139 9.91 3.25 7.16
C LYS A 139 10.80 2.64 8.25
N ASN A 140 12.12 2.81 8.12
CA ASN A 140 13.10 2.37 9.14
C ASN A 140 12.92 0.89 9.53
N ASP A 141 12.87 0.00 8.52
CA ASP A 141 12.67 -1.44 8.68
C ASP A 141 11.37 -1.83 9.41
N LYS A 142 10.41 -0.93 9.43
CA LYS A 142 9.07 -1.15 9.96
C LYS A 142 8.03 -1.03 8.86
N LEU A 143 7.07 -1.95 8.85
CA LEU A 143 5.84 -1.89 8.08
C LEU A 143 4.71 -1.53 9.04
N THR A 144 3.96 -0.49 8.72
CA THR A 144 2.69 -0.15 9.37
C THR A 144 1.56 -0.44 8.39
N ILE A 145 0.58 -1.23 8.78
CA ILE A 145 -0.66 -1.49 8.04
C ILE A 145 -1.79 -0.73 8.72
N ASP A 146 -2.51 0.08 7.94
CA ASP A 146 -3.66 0.84 8.39
C ASP A 146 -4.75 0.85 7.34
N SER A 147 -5.99 1.13 7.71
CA SER A 147 -7.13 1.18 6.80
C SER A 147 -8.06 2.34 7.10
N GLN A 148 -8.66 2.88 6.04
CA GLN A 148 -9.62 3.98 6.14
C GLN A 148 -10.82 3.60 7.01
N ASP A 149 -11.34 2.39 6.83
CA ASP A 149 -12.29 1.78 7.78
C ASP A 149 -11.52 0.86 8.71
N LYS A 150 -11.49 1.19 10.00
CA LYS A 150 -10.77 0.44 11.04
C LYS A 150 -11.20 -1.02 11.18
N TYR A 151 -12.36 -1.39 10.65
CA TYR A 151 -12.89 -2.76 10.72
C TYR A 151 -12.66 -3.57 9.44
N ALA A 152 -12.28 -2.93 8.33
CA ALA A 152 -12.13 -3.59 7.03
C ALA A 152 -11.20 -4.81 7.07
N LEU A 153 -10.15 -4.76 7.88
CA LEU A 153 -9.15 -5.83 7.98
C LEU A 153 -9.47 -6.90 9.04
N ASN A 154 -10.56 -6.74 9.80
CA ASN A 154 -10.94 -7.72 10.82
C ASN A 154 -11.47 -9.03 10.20
N THR A 155 -12.00 -8.97 8.98
CA THR A 155 -12.55 -10.14 8.26
C THR A 155 -11.48 -11.19 7.91
N PHE A 156 -10.22 -10.79 7.87
CA PHE A 156 -9.09 -11.68 7.58
C PHE A 156 -8.52 -12.36 8.81
N CYS A 157 -9.05 -12.04 9.98
CA CYS A 157 -8.61 -12.60 11.25
C CYS A 157 -9.80 -13.23 12.01
N SER A 158 -9.55 -14.28 12.73
CA SER A 158 -10.51 -14.87 13.67
C SER A 158 -10.28 -14.36 15.10
N GLY A 159 -11.28 -14.53 15.96
CA GLY A 159 -11.18 -14.20 17.39
C GLY A 159 -11.08 -12.71 17.72
N GLY A 160 -11.47 -11.81 16.81
CA GLY A 160 -11.44 -10.36 17.03
C GLY A 160 -10.07 -9.69 16.81
N ALA A 161 -9.11 -10.41 16.25
CA ALA A 161 -7.84 -9.83 15.82
C ALA A 161 -8.01 -8.99 14.53
N THR A 162 -6.98 -8.23 14.18
CA THR A 162 -6.94 -7.40 12.96
C THR A 162 -5.54 -7.44 12.35
N LEU A 163 -5.45 -7.11 11.07
CA LEU A 163 -4.16 -6.89 10.38
C LEU A 163 -3.64 -5.47 10.55
N VAL A 164 -4.42 -4.56 11.11
CA VAL A 164 -3.95 -3.20 11.44
C VAL A 164 -2.90 -3.28 12.53
N GLY A 165 -1.73 -2.70 12.29
CA GLY A 165 -0.65 -2.71 13.26
C GLY A 165 0.73 -2.47 12.68
N ASP A 166 1.72 -2.61 13.53
CA ASP A 166 3.15 -2.44 13.22
C ASP A 166 3.86 -3.79 13.19
N TYR A 167 4.75 -3.94 12.21
CA TYR A 167 5.51 -5.16 11.95
C TYR A 167 6.97 -4.79 11.71
N GLN A 168 7.89 -5.46 12.40
CA GLN A 168 9.32 -5.26 12.24
C GLN A 168 9.87 -6.15 11.13
N LYS A 169 10.76 -5.61 10.30
CA LYS A 169 11.46 -6.39 9.27
C LYS A 169 12.35 -7.43 9.92
N LEU A 170 12.25 -8.66 9.44
CA LEU A 170 13.09 -9.75 9.89
C LEU A 170 14.42 -9.76 9.11
N ALA A 171 15.47 -10.23 9.76
CA ALA A 171 16.77 -10.47 9.08
C ALA A 171 16.71 -11.73 8.20
N ASP A 172 15.91 -12.71 8.61
CA ASP A 172 15.74 -14.00 7.96
C ASP A 172 14.27 -14.18 7.51
N ASP A 173 14.02 -15.25 6.76
CA ASP A 173 12.67 -15.59 6.33
C ASP A 173 11.78 -15.97 7.53
N LEU A 174 10.48 -15.70 7.36
CA LEU A 174 9.46 -16.02 8.35
C LEU A 174 9.32 -17.54 8.50
N GLU A 175 9.50 -18.04 9.72
CA GLU A 175 9.28 -19.45 10.04
C GLU A 175 7.76 -19.71 10.18
N LEU A 176 7.19 -20.35 9.16
CA LEU A 176 5.82 -20.85 9.17
C LEU A 176 5.83 -22.28 9.73
N SER A 177 5.75 -22.44 11.03
CA SER A 177 5.63 -23.75 11.72
C SER A 177 4.20 -24.19 11.87
#